data_68a30ab2317a27af0fb5a03f3999044b
#
_entry.id   68a30ab2317a27af0fb5a03f3999044b
#
_cell.length_a   1.000
_cell.length_b   1.000
_cell.length_c   1.000
_cell.angle_alpha   90.00
_cell.angle_beta   90.00
_cell.angle_gamma   90.00
#
_symmetry.space_group_name_H-M   'P 1'
#
loop_
_entity.id
_entity.type
_entity.pdbx_description
1 polymer ?
#
loop_
_entity_poly.entity_id
_entity_poly.type
_entity_poly.pdbx_seq_one_letter_code
_entity_poly.pdbx_strand_id
1 'polypeptide(L)'
;MLVSLTEEKTYKMLVEKMDAGESFIGEDILLEFTNYELLHGILTCSLPISLLFPAFLRKRKTELCYKLALAEAALDTDGEYLRKSSRISYLDSAEKSMISYYLGNFFTFLITRKLFDTEYLLHLNYMRDGQGNAYDSAGKKKRQELIGYQKEQDAWSIWEAKGRSNNMKEAMEKGCSQAGEIGNVNGKSPVLKAVCMTYYERGYLNAKIQKESRQGDIGLDFSKEAYIREYYRSIRELFLEYYNCENMRDLRLCGIDFVELLLPVPYFLEGQSLQETERCICIGMPRNFIEREESPFWIQEHLEELKKELGESSYLGRDGIYVRKALDKKNELFL
;
A
#
# COMPACT_ATOMS: atom_id res chain seq x y z
N MET A 1 -7.53 -6.32 -21.46
CA MET A 1 -6.05 -6.52 -21.41
C MET A 1 -5.71 -6.63 -19.94
N LEU A 2 -4.79 -7.52 -19.57
CA LEU A 2 -4.34 -7.68 -18.18
C LEU A 2 -3.62 -6.42 -17.69
N VAL A 3 -3.73 -6.13 -16.41
CA VAL A 3 -2.87 -5.13 -15.76
C VAL A 3 -1.45 -5.71 -15.73
N SER A 4 -0.49 -5.00 -16.32
CA SER A 4 0.92 -5.31 -16.15
C SER A 4 1.51 -4.42 -15.06
N LEU A 5 2.01 -5.02 -14.01
CA LEU A 5 2.67 -4.27 -12.93
C LEU A 5 4.15 -3.97 -13.26
N THR A 6 4.71 -4.61 -14.29
CA THR A 6 6.12 -4.47 -14.67
C THR A 6 6.37 -3.58 -15.88
N GLU A 7 5.34 -3.23 -16.64
CA GLU A 7 5.42 -2.29 -17.76
C GLU A 7 5.03 -0.90 -17.28
N GLU A 8 5.81 0.10 -17.66
CA GLU A 8 5.46 1.48 -17.36
C GLU A 8 4.12 1.83 -18.00
N LYS A 9 3.15 2.13 -17.16
CA LYS A 9 1.79 2.44 -17.57
C LYS A 9 1.11 3.35 -16.57
N THR A 10 0.37 4.32 -17.08
CA THR A 10 -0.48 5.20 -16.29
C THR A 10 -1.91 4.68 -16.30
N TYR A 11 -2.55 4.71 -15.15
CA TYR A 11 -3.93 4.31 -14.94
C TYR A 11 -4.75 5.48 -14.38
N LYS A 12 -6.06 5.41 -14.61
CA LYS A 12 -7.04 6.38 -14.12
C LYS A 12 -8.14 5.69 -13.35
N MET A 13 -8.57 6.32 -12.27
CA MET A 13 -9.65 5.86 -11.42
C MET A 13 -10.46 7.05 -10.92
N LEU A 14 -11.79 6.97 -11.00
CA LEU A 14 -12.67 7.96 -10.38
C LEU A 14 -12.65 7.77 -8.86
N VAL A 15 -12.41 8.86 -8.14
CA VAL A 15 -12.48 8.94 -6.67
C VAL A 15 -13.56 9.93 -6.29
N GLU A 16 -14.67 9.42 -5.79
CA GLU A 16 -15.77 10.22 -5.27
C GLU A 16 -15.47 10.62 -3.83
N LYS A 17 -15.49 11.91 -3.54
CA LYS A 17 -15.38 12.44 -2.16
C LYS A 17 -16.77 12.70 -1.61
N MET A 18 -17.06 12.14 -0.44
CA MET A 18 -18.29 12.40 0.29
C MET A 18 -17.97 12.87 1.70
N ASP A 19 -18.73 13.81 2.20
CA ASP A 19 -18.65 14.26 3.58
C ASP A 19 -19.85 13.81 4.43
N ALA A 20 -19.55 13.64 5.71
CA ALA A 20 -20.57 13.55 6.74
C ALA A 20 -20.86 14.98 7.26
N GLY A 21 -21.63 15.80 6.50
CA GLY A 21 -22.03 17.13 6.96
C GLY A 21 -21.92 18.24 5.87
N GLU A 22 -22.53 19.38 6.14
CA GLU A 22 -22.93 20.42 5.18
C GLU A 22 -21.79 21.24 4.51
N SER A 23 -20.51 20.98 4.69
CA SER A 23 -19.49 21.97 4.32
C SER A 23 -18.35 21.52 3.41
N PHE A 24 -18.36 20.31 2.88
CA PHE A 24 -17.33 19.89 1.93
C PHE A 24 -17.93 19.46 0.60
N ILE A 25 -18.02 20.39 -0.30
CA ILE A 25 -18.26 20.11 -1.71
C ILE A 25 -16.92 19.69 -2.30
N GLY A 26 -16.52 18.45 -2.08
CA GLY A 26 -15.39 17.86 -2.76
C GLY A 26 -15.85 17.41 -4.15
N GLU A 27 -15.27 17.97 -5.18
CA GLU A 27 -15.47 17.48 -6.53
C GLU A 27 -14.90 16.06 -6.66
N ASP A 28 -15.54 15.24 -7.48
CA ASP A 28 -15.01 13.96 -7.88
C ASP A 28 -13.67 14.17 -8.58
N ILE A 29 -12.69 13.34 -8.23
CA ILE A 29 -11.34 13.46 -8.77
C ILE A 29 -11.06 12.29 -9.70
N LEU A 30 -10.64 12.57 -10.92
CA LEU A 30 -10.02 11.57 -11.76
C LEU A 30 -8.56 11.39 -11.31
N LEU A 31 -8.30 10.37 -10.50
CA LEU A 31 -6.98 10.08 -9.97
C LEU A 31 -6.15 9.37 -11.04
N GLU A 32 -5.03 9.98 -11.42
CA GLU A 32 -4.01 9.37 -12.27
C GLU A 32 -2.88 8.80 -11.41
N PHE A 33 -2.40 7.61 -11.76
CA PHE A 33 -1.28 6.96 -11.07
C PHE A 33 -0.57 5.96 -11.99
N THR A 34 0.71 5.75 -11.73
CA THR A 34 1.51 4.77 -12.45
C THR A 34 1.40 3.38 -11.84
N ASN A 35 1.77 2.35 -12.61
CA ASN A 35 1.92 1.00 -12.06
C ASN A 35 2.95 0.95 -10.92
N TYR A 36 4.02 1.77 -10.97
CA TYR A 36 5.03 1.81 -9.89
C TYR A 36 4.50 2.43 -8.61
N GLU A 37 3.61 3.43 -8.70
CA GLU A 37 2.89 3.95 -7.52
C GLU A 37 1.98 2.89 -6.90
N LEU A 38 1.28 2.13 -7.73
CA LEU A 38 0.44 1.01 -7.26
C LEU A 38 1.30 -0.10 -6.65
N LEU A 39 2.41 -0.48 -7.28
CA LEU A 39 3.37 -1.45 -6.76
C LEU A 39 3.92 -1.03 -5.39
N HIS A 40 4.32 0.24 -5.25
CA HIS A 40 4.77 0.78 -3.98
C HIS A 40 3.68 0.68 -2.91
N GLY A 41 2.42 0.95 -3.25
CA GLY A 41 1.28 0.76 -2.36
C GLY A 41 1.10 -0.70 -1.93
N ILE A 42 1.20 -1.65 -2.86
CA ILE A 42 1.12 -3.09 -2.58
C ILE A 42 2.27 -3.56 -1.67
N LEU A 43 3.47 -3.08 -1.95
CA LEU A 43 4.69 -3.40 -1.21
C LEU A 43 4.62 -2.91 0.24
N THR A 44 4.21 -1.66 0.43
CA THR A 44 4.16 -1.02 1.74
C THR A 44 2.86 -1.32 2.51
N CYS A 45 1.87 -1.91 1.83
CA CYS A 45 0.63 -2.38 2.46
C CYS A 45 0.91 -3.57 3.38
N SER A 46 1.15 -3.27 4.66
CA SER A 46 1.47 -4.25 5.70
C SER A 46 0.24 -5.04 6.15
N LEU A 47 -0.42 -5.75 5.24
CA LEU A 47 -1.57 -6.59 5.62
C LEU A 47 -1.09 -7.88 6.28
N PRO A 48 -1.66 -8.26 7.44
CA PRO A 48 -1.27 -9.47 8.12
C PRO A 48 -1.81 -10.72 7.38
N ILE A 49 -1.04 -11.24 6.41
CA ILE A 49 -1.34 -12.55 5.81
C ILE A 49 -1.35 -13.67 6.86
N SER A 50 -0.67 -13.47 7.97
CA SER A 50 -0.65 -14.42 9.08
C SER A 50 -2.03 -14.82 9.61
N LEU A 51 -3.08 -14.07 9.30
CA LEU A 51 -4.46 -14.42 9.63
C LEU A 51 -5.09 -15.43 8.65
N LEU A 52 -4.55 -15.53 7.44
CA LEU A 52 -5.14 -16.33 6.35
C LEU A 52 -4.30 -17.56 5.98
N PHE A 53 -3.00 -17.58 6.30
CA PHE A 53 -2.09 -18.63 5.89
C PHE A 53 -1.34 -19.26 7.07
N PRO A 54 -1.05 -20.57 6.97
CA PRO A 54 -0.24 -21.27 7.97
C PRO A 54 1.12 -20.61 8.21
N ALA A 55 1.66 -20.77 9.41
CA ALA A 55 2.90 -20.12 9.85
C ALA A 55 4.13 -20.38 8.96
N PHE A 56 4.13 -21.47 8.19
CA PHE A 56 5.23 -21.81 7.28
C PHE A 56 5.28 -20.96 6.00
N LEU A 57 4.19 -20.24 5.65
CA LEU A 57 4.14 -19.31 4.51
C LEU A 57 4.55 -17.88 4.88
N ARG A 58 5.06 -17.65 6.08
CA ARG A 58 5.43 -16.33 6.60
C ARG A 58 6.69 -15.72 5.96
N LYS A 59 7.09 -16.17 4.79
CA LYS A 59 8.17 -15.52 4.05
C LYS A 59 7.62 -14.29 3.33
N ARG A 60 8.27 -13.15 3.52
CA ARG A 60 7.84 -11.87 2.93
C ARG A 60 7.84 -11.91 1.40
N LYS A 61 8.79 -12.60 0.80
CA LYS A 61 8.80 -12.87 -0.63
C LYS A 61 7.49 -13.51 -1.09
N THR A 62 7.08 -14.60 -0.45
CA THR A 62 5.87 -15.34 -0.82
C THR A 62 4.62 -14.47 -0.65
N GLU A 63 4.57 -13.70 0.44
CA GLU A 63 3.51 -12.73 0.69
C GLU A 63 3.40 -11.69 -0.43
N LEU A 64 4.52 -11.09 -0.79
CA LEU A 64 4.55 -10.07 -1.85
C LEU A 64 4.16 -10.66 -3.21
N CYS A 65 4.73 -11.80 -3.60
CA CYS A 65 4.36 -12.49 -4.84
C CYS A 65 2.86 -12.81 -4.89
N TYR A 66 2.28 -13.24 -3.77
CA TYR A 66 0.85 -13.48 -3.68
C TYR A 66 0.03 -12.19 -3.89
N LYS A 67 0.39 -11.09 -3.24
CA LYS A 67 -0.29 -9.80 -3.40
C LYS A 67 -0.23 -9.29 -4.85
N LEU A 68 0.94 -9.41 -5.48
CA LEU A 68 1.15 -9.01 -6.88
C LEU A 68 0.32 -9.86 -7.83
N ALA A 69 0.38 -11.18 -7.69
CA ALA A 69 -0.40 -12.12 -8.50
C ALA A 69 -1.92 -11.88 -8.34
N LEU A 70 -2.36 -11.60 -7.12
CA LEU A 70 -3.78 -11.29 -6.84
C LEU A 70 -4.20 -9.99 -7.56
N ALA A 71 -3.39 -8.93 -7.49
CA ALA A 71 -3.70 -7.66 -8.15
C ALA A 71 -3.79 -7.83 -9.67
N GLU A 72 -2.82 -8.54 -10.29
CA GLU A 72 -2.81 -8.82 -11.73
C GLU A 72 -3.98 -9.72 -12.17
N ALA A 73 -4.33 -10.74 -11.37
CA ALA A 73 -5.47 -11.63 -11.68
C ALA A 73 -6.81 -10.94 -11.54
N ALA A 74 -6.92 -9.99 -10.63
CA ALA A 74 -8.17 -9.32 -10.28
C ALA A 74 -8.54 -8.15 -11.20
N LEU A 75 -7.55 -7.56 -11.87
CA LEU A 75 -7.71 -6.34 -12.65
C LEU A 75 -7.42 -6.57 -14.13
N ASP A 76 -8.28 -6.03 -14.97
CA ASP A 76 -8.06 -5.83 -16.39
C ASP A 76 -7.99 -4.33 -16.70
N THR A 77 -7.61 -3.98 -17.92
CA THR A 77 -7.59 -2.58 -18.39
C THR A 77 -8.47 -2.37 -19.61
N ASP A 78 -9.05 -1.19 -19.69
CA ASP A 78 -9.72 -0.66 -20.86
C ASP A 78 -9.11 0.74 -21.13
N GLY A 79 -8.14 0.79 -22.05
CA GLY A 79 -7.28 1.95 -22.19
C GLY A 79 -6.48 2.20 -20.90
N GLU A 80 -6.67 3.36 -20.31
CA GLU A 80 -6.04 3.77 -19.03
C GLU A 80 -6.89 3.43 -17.80
N TYR A 81 -8.12 2.96 -17.98
CA TYR A 81 -9.04 2.68 -16.87
C TYR A 81 -8.89 1.24 -16.38
N LEU A 82 -8.88 1.08 -15.07
CA LEU A 82 -8.90 -0.25 -14.44
C LEU A 82 -10.32 -0.84 -14.46
N ARG A 83 -10.41 -2.12 -14.78
CA ARG A 83 -11.66 -2.86 -14.82
C ARG A 83 -11.55 -4.14 -13.99
N LYS A 84 -12.72 -4.61 -13.57
CA LYS A 84 -12.86 -5.93 -12.98
C LYS A 84 -12.50 -7.00 -14.00
N SER A 85 -11.57 -7.88 -13.66
CA SER A 85 -11.25 -9.02 -14.50
C SER A 85 -12.45 -9.96 -14.62
N SER A 86 -12.71 -10.45 -15.84
CA SER A 86 -13.74 -11.46 -16.09
C SER A 86 -13.51 -12.75 -15.29
N ARG A 87 -12.28 -13.06 -14.96
CA ARG A 87 -11.89 -14.23 -14.17
C ARG A 87 -12.52 -14.26 -12.78
N ILE A 88 -12.74 -13.09 -12.17
CA ILE A 88 -13.39 -13.01 -10.84
C ILE A 88 -14.81 -13.59 -10.86
N SER A 89 -15.48 -13.60 -12.01
CA SER A 89 -16.84 -14.16 -12.09
C SER A 89 -16.91 -15.64 -11.75
N TYR A 90 -15.84 -16.38 -12.04
CA TYR A 90 -15.74 -17.83 -11.83
C TYR A 90 -15.33 -18.24 -10.39
N LEU A 91 -14.90 -17.29 -9.58
CA LEU A 91 -14.47 -17.55 -8.21
C LEU A 91 -15.67 -17.72 -7.27
N ASP A 92 -15.46 -18.38 -6.16
CA ASP A 92 -16.46 -18.48 -5.11
C ASP A 92 -16.60 -17.15 -4.32
N SER A 93 -17.56 -17.12 -3.37
CA SER A 93 -17.83 -15.91 -2.59
C SER A 93 -16.70 -15.56 -1.62
N ALA A 94 -15.99 -16.54 -1.08
CA ALA A 94 -14.89 -16.30 -0.15
C ALA A 94 -13.67 -15.73 -0.87
N GLU A 95 -13.32 -16.28 -2.04
CA GLU A 95 -12.27 -15.77 -2.91
C GLU A 95 -12.56 -14.35 -3.38
N LYS A 96 -13.80 -14.07 -3.83
CA LYS A 96 -14.25 -12.71 -4.21
C LYS A 96 -14.12 -11.73 -3.04
N SER A 97 -14.46 -12.15 -1.84
CA SER A 97 -14.34 -11.32 -0.63
C SER A 97 -12.89 -11.03 -0.31
N MET A 98 -12.00 -12.02 -0.44
CA MET A 98 -10.57 -11.86 -0.21
C MET A 98 -9.95 -10.89 -1.22
N ILE A 99 -10.25 -11.03 -2.51
CA ILE A 99 -9.79 -10.10 -3.56
C ILE A 99 -10.27 -8.68 -3.25
N SER A 100 -11.54 -8.51 -2.93
CA SER A 100 -12.10 -7.21 -2.59
C SER A 100 -11.40 -6.58 -1.38
N TYR A 101 -11.09 -7.38 -0.36
CA TYR A 101 -10.34 -6.92 0.82
C TYR A 101 -8.95 -6.40 0.45
N TYR A 102 -8.19 -7.15 -0.35
CA TYR A 102 -6.85 -6.73 -0.76
C TYR A 102 -6.87 -5.50 -1.65
N LEU A 103 -7.74 -5.46 -2.66
CA LEU A 103 -7.87 -4.29 -3.53
C LEU A 103 -8.30 -3.05 -2.73
N GLY A 104 -9.24 -3.21 -1.78
CA GLY A 104 -9.62 -2.13 -0.87
C GLY A 104 -8.43 -1.51 -0.17
N ASN A 105 -7.56 -2.34 0.37
CA ASN A 105 -6.36 -1.88 1.05
C ASN A 105 -5.32 -1.27 0.10
N PHE A 106 -4.99 -1.92 -1.02
CA PHE A 106 -4.00 -1.42 -1.96
C PHE A 106 -4.35 -0.01 -2.47
N PHE A 107 -5.60 0.19 -2.85
CA PHE A 107 -6.05 1.48 -3.32
C PHE A 107 -6.24 2.51 -2.19
N THR A 108 -6.55 2.08 -0.97
CA THR A 108 -6.53 2.99 0.19
C THR A 108 -5.11 3.51 0.42
N PHE A 109 -4.08 2.67 0.38
CA PHE A 109 -2.68 3.09 0.48
C PHE A 109 -2.27 4.06 -0.64
N LEU A 110 -2.67 3.80 -1.87
CA LEU A 110 -2.40 4.69 -3.00
C LEU A 110 -3.09 6.05 -2.83
N ILE A 111 -4.39 6.03 -2.56
CA ILE A 111 -5.22 7.23 -2.46
C ILE A 111 -4.79 8.13 -1.30
N THR A 112 -4.50 7.56 -0.14
CA THR A 112 -4.09 8.33 1.04
C THR A 112 -2.80 9.08 0.81
N ARG A 113 -1.86 8.52 0.07
CA ARG A 113 -0.62 9.20 -0.32
C ARG A 113 -0.86 10.30 -1.33
N LYS A 114 -1.62 10.03 -2.38
CA LYS A 114 -1.80 10.99 -3.47
C LYS A 114 -2.72 12.15 -3.13
N LEU A 115 -3.72 11.95 -2.30
CA LEU A 115 -4.75 12.95 -2.04
C LEU A 115 -4.74 13.52 -0.62
N PHE A 116 -4.04 12.89 0.32
CA PHE A 116 -4.09 13.25 1.74
C PHE A 116 -2.71 13.37 2.40
N ASP A 117 -1.64 13.40 1.62
CA ASP A 117 -0.24 13.53 2.10
C ASP A 117 0.08 12.60 3.29
N THR A 118 -0.51 11.39 3.28
CA THR A 118 -0.26 10.38 4.30
C THR A 118 0.90 9.50 3.83
N GLU A 119 2.11 9.82 4.25
CA GLU A 119 3.33 9.11 3.84
C GLU A 119 3.36 7.70 4.40
N TYR A 120 2.99 7.57 5.67
CA TYR A 120 3.05 6.33 6.42
C TYR A 120 1.63 5.87 6.73
N LEU A 121 1.24 4.72 6.25
CA LEU A 121 -0.03 4.09 6.55
C LEU A 121 0.23 2.67 7.04
N LEU A 122 -0.22 2.32 8.23
CA LEU A 122 0.07 1.06 8.89
C LEU A 122 -1.20 0.43 9.44
N HIS A 123 -1.32 -0.89 9.33
CA HIS A 123 -2.42 -1.61 9.93
C HIS A 123 -2.27 -1.65 11.45
N LEU A 124 -3.32 -1.30 12.18
CA LEU A 124 -3.30 -1.18 13.64
C LEU A 124 -2.85 -2.48 14.35
N ASN A 125 -3.13 -3.63 13.77
CA ASN A 125 -2.70 -4.92 14.32
C ASN A 125 -1.17 -5.10 14.45
N TYR A 126 -0.39 -4.27 13.80
CA TYR A 126 1.08 -4.26 13.95
C TYR A 126 1.54 -3.42 15.14
N MET A 127 0.68 -2.52 15.64
CA MET A 127 1.02 -1.68 16.77
C MET A 127 0.92 -2.45 18.09
N ARG A 128 1.76 -2.05 19.02
CA ARG A 128 1.79 -2.58 20.39
C ARG A 128 1.60 -1.44 21.37
N ASP A 129 0.86 -1.68 22.44
CA ASP A 129 0.76 -0.76 23.56
C ASP A 129 2.08 -0.69 24.34
N GLY A 130 2.18 0.22 25.29
CA GLY A 130 3.35 0.38 26.16
C GLY A 130 3.71 -0.87 26.99
N GLN A 131 2.81 -1.87 27.03
CA GLN A 131 3.01 -3.15 27.69
C GLN A 131 3.38 -4.29 26.72
N GLY A 132 3.49 -4.00 25.40
CA GLY A 132 3.81 -4.96 24.37
C GLY A 132 2.62 -5.78 23.86
N ASN A 133 1.39 -5.50 24.32
CA ASN A 133 0.19 -6.15 23.79
C ASN A 133 -0.17 -5.56 22.44
N ALA A 134 -0.64 -6.40 21.51
CA ALA A 134 -1.23 -5.88 20.29
C ALA A 134 -2.40 -4.95 20.65
N TYR A 135 -2.54 -3.84 19.94
CA TYR A 135 -3.78 -3.07 19.95
C TYR A 135 -4.89 -3.95 19.34
N ASP A 136 -5.10 -5.07 20.01
CA ASP A 136 -6.27 -5.88 19.77
C ASP A 136 -7.39 -5.19 20.53
N SER A 137 -8.47 -4.92 19.85
CA SER A 137 -9.71 -4.49 20.48
C SER A 137 -10.20 -5.63 21.40
N ALA A 138 -9.52 -5.80 22.55
CA ALA A 138 -9.78 -6.84 23.51
C ALA A 138 -11.29 -6.89 23.78
N GLY A 139 -11.96 -7.87 23.22
CA GLY A 139 -13.39 -8.10 23.39
C GLY A 139 -14.33 -7.27 22.50
N LYS A 140 -13.89 -6.35 21.66
CA LYS A 140 -14.76 -5.62 20.74
C LYS A 140 -14.75 -6.26 19.33
N LYS A 141 -15.93 -6.57 18.81
CA LYS A 141 -16.15 -7.22 17.51
C LYS A 141 -15.77 -6.37 16.28
N LYS A 142 -15.37 -5.12 16.48
CA LYS A 142 -15.08 -4.14 15.42
C LYS A 142 -13.63 -3.71 15.54
N ARG A 143 -12.87 -3.85 14.46
CA ARG A 143 -11.46 -3.47 14.37
C ARG A 143 -11.34 -2.34 13.36
N GLN A 144 -10.67 -1.27 13.76
CA GLN A 144 -10.13 -0.28 12.83
C GLN A 144 -8.96 -0.90 12.09
N GLU A 145 -8.78 -0.51 10.83
CA GLU A 145 -7.76 -1.18 10.03
C GLU A 145 -6.46 -0.39 9.97
N LEU A 146 -6.50 0.92 9.72
CA LEU A 146 -5.31 1.65 9.33
C LEU A 146 -5.13 2.95 10.12
N ILE A 147 -3.89 3.21 10.51
CA ILE A 147 -3.44 4.50 11.05
C ILE A 147 -2.48 5.11 10.05
N GLY A 148 -2.68 6.38 9.72
CA GLY A 148 -1.81 7.18 8.90
C GLY A 148 -1.06 8.23 9.70
N TYR A 149 0.19 8.49 9.31
CA TYR A 149 0.98 9.59 9.83
C TYR A 149 1.43 10.52 8.71
N GLN A 150 1.21 11.80 8.90
CA GLN A 150 1.59 12.90 8.02
C GLN A 150 2.74 13.66 8.68
N LYS A 151 3.95 13.49 8.15
CA LYS A 151 5.16 14.03 8.78
C LYS A 151 5.16 15.55 8.81
N GLU A 152 4.83 16.22 7.70
CA GLU A 152 4.92 17.68 7.58
C GLU A 152 4.01 18.39 8.60
N GLN A 153 2.86 17.80 8.89
CA GLN A 153 1.87 18.37 9.83
C GLN A 153 2.02 17.82 11.25
N ASP A 154 2.90 16.84 11.47
CA ASP A 154 2.99 16.04 12.71
C ASP A 154 1.60 15.55 13.17
N ALA A 155 0.84 14.99 12.25
CA ALA A 155 -0.56 14.70 12.43
C ALA A 155 -0.90 13.23 12.12
N TRP A 156 -1.94 12.73 12.79
CA TRP A 156 -2.44 11.38 12.63
C TRP A 156 -3.76 11.38 11.87
N SER A 157 -3.98 10.35 11.07
CA SER A 157 -5.24 10.08 10.39
C SER A 157 -5.67 8.63 10.61
N ILE A 158 -6.99 8.40 10.61
CA ILE A 158 -7.59 7.07 10.79
C ILE A 158 -8.31 6.71 9.51
N TRP A 159 -8.05 5.51 9.01
CA TRP A 159 -8.60 5.03 7.77
C TRP A 159 -9.22 3.66 7.93
N GLU A 160 -10.38 3.49 7.38
CA GLU A 160 -11.03 2.19 7.22
C GLU A 160 -11.07 1.84 5.75
N ALA A 161 -10.40 0.74 5.37
CA ALA A 161 -10.37 0.26 3.99
C ALA A 161 -11.54 -0.70 3.73
N LYS A 162 -12.24 -0.51 2.64
CA LYS A 162 -13.31 -1.40 2.19
C LYS A 162 -13.15 -1.72 0.70
N GLY A 163 -13.32 -2.98 0.34
CA GLY A 163 -13.51 -3.38 -1.05
C GLY A 163 -14.88 -4.04 -1.19
N ARG A 164 -15.66 -3.62 -2.18
CA ARG A 164 -17.05 -4.10 -2.34
C ARG A 164 -17.45 -4.33 -3.79
N SER A 165 -18.28 -5.33 -4.00
CA SER A 165 -19.00 -5.56 -5.25
C SER A 165 -20.50 -5.34 -5.12
N ASN A 166 -21.02 -5.22 -3.89
CA ASN A 166 -22.43 -5.04 -3.55
C ASN A 166 -22.57 -4.36 -2.17
N ASN A 167 -23.79 -3.98 -1.78
CA ASN A 167 -24.12 -3.40 -0.46
C ASN A 167 -23.22 -2.23 -0.04
N MET A 168 -22.89 -1.33 -0.97
CA MET A 168 -21.94 -0.24 -0.77
C MET A 168 -22.36 0.69 0.38
N LYS A 169 -23.65 1.03 0.48
CA LYS A 169 -24.18 1.92 1.53
C LYS A 169 -23.95 1.35 2.93
N GLU A 170 -24.37 0.12 3.17
CA GLU A 170 -24.19 -0.56 4.46
C GLU A 170 -22.71 -0.70 4.83
N ALA A 171 -21.87 -1.03 3.84
CA ALA A 171 -20.43 -1.15 4.05
C ALA A 171 -19.79 0.19 4.43
N MET A 172 -20.23 1.28 3.81
CA MET A 172 -19.77 2.63 4.12
C MET A 172 -20.20 3.05 5.53
N GLU A 173 -21.48 2.90 5.88
CA GLU A 173 -22.01 3.20 7.22
C GLU A 173 -21.28 2.42 8.31
N LYS A 174 -21.01 1.13 8.07
CA LYS A 174 -20.23 0.30 8.99
C LYS A 174 -18.78 0.78 9.09
N GLY A 175 -18.17 1.15 7.97
CA GLY A 175 -16.82 1.69 7.94
C GLY A 175 -16.72 3.01 8.71
N CYS A 176 -17.64 3.93 8.52
CA CYS A 176 -17.74 5.18 9.29
C CYS A 176 -17.86 4.90 10.78
N SER A 177 -18.73 3.97 11.16
CA SER A 177 -18.84 3.55 12.57
C SER A 177 -17.51 3.05 13.13
N GLN A 178 -16.73 2.31 12.36
CA GLN A 178 -15.42 1.78 12.77
C GLN A 178 -14.38 2.91 12.88
N ALA A 179 -14.20 3.72 11.82
CA ALA A 179 -13.25 4.84 11.84
C ALA A 179 -13.56 5.86 12.95
N GLY A 180 -14.83 6.02 13.30
CA GLY A 180 -15.31 6.93 14.33
C GLY A 180 -14.95 6.52 15.78
N GLU A 181 -14.58 5.27 16.03
CA GLU A 181 -14.30 4.78 17.40
C GLU A 181 -13.02 5.37 18.01
N ILE A 182 -12.01 5.72 17.18
CA ILE A 182 -10.77 6.32 17.68
C ILE A 182 -10.97 7.81 17.91
N GLY A 183 -10.78 8.25 19.17
CA GLY A 183 -10.90 9.65 19.59
C GLY A 183 -9.58 10.40 19.56
N ASN A 184 -8.48 9.72 19.90
CA ASN A 184 -7.16 10.33 19.91
C ASN A 184 -6.04 9.32 19.60
N VAL A 185 -4.91 9.85 19.14
CA VAL A 185 -3.64 9.14 18.99
C VAL A 185 -2.57 9.97 19.67
N ASN A 186 -1.91 9.40 20.69
CA ASN A 186 -0.90 10.10 21.50
C ASN A 186 -1.44 11.42 22.11
N GLY A 187 -2.67 11.40 22.60
CA GLY A 187 -3.33 12.57 23.18
C GLY A 187 -3.80 13.64 22.18
N LYS A 188 -3.56 13.48 20.89
CA LYS A 188 -4.00 14.41 19.83
C LYS A 188 -5.19 13.81 19.07
N SER A 189 -6.19 14.65 18.77
CA SER A 189 -7.27 14.23 17.87
C SER A 189 -6.72 13.99 16.45
N PRO A 190 -7.12 12.90 15.76
CA PRO A 190 -6.78 12.71 14.37
C PRO A 190 -7.29 13.87 13.50
N VAL A 191 -6.46 14.36 12.59
CA VAL A 191 -6.85 15.43 11.65
C VAL A 191 -7.88 14.97 10.63
N LEU A 192 -7.93 13.66 10.39
CA LEU A 192 -8.87 13.04 9.49
C LEU A 192 -9.23 11.64 9.99
N LYS A 193 -10.52 11.34 9.98
CA LYS A 193 -11.05 9.97 10.09
C LYS A 193 -11.91 9.73 8.87
N ALA A 194 -11.62 8.68 8.11
CA ALA A 194 -12.30 8.43 6.85
C ALA A 194 -12.41 6.94 6.51
N VAL A 195 -13.39 6.63 5.68
CA VAL A 195 -13.52 5.35 5.00
C VAL A 195 -13.09 5.54 3.55
N CYS A 196 -12.22 4.68 3.07
CA CYS A 196 -11.92 4.56 1.65
C CYS A 196 -12.48 3.24 1.14
N MET A 197 -13.42 3.30 0.21
CA MET A 197 -14.07 2.13 -0.34
C MET A 197 -13.83 2.03 -1.84
N THR A 198 -13.20 0.92 -2.27
CA THR A 198 -13.14 0.56 -3.69
C THR A 198 -14.36 -0.26 -4.09
N TYR A 199 -14.89 -0.01 -5.27
CA TYR A 199 -16.04 -0.69 -5.81
C TYR A 199 -15.99 -0.72 -7.33
N TYR A 200 -16.86 -1.53 -7.93
CA TYR A 200 -16.99 -1.59 -9.38
C TYR A 200 -18.32 -0.97 -9.82
N GLU A 201 -18.25 0.01 -10.71
CA GLU A 201 -19.40 0.57 -11.40
C GLU A 201 -19.27 0.32 -12.90
N ARG A 202 -20.29 -0.30 -13.50
CA ARG A 202 -20.28 -0.71 -14.92
C ARG A 202 -19.02 -1.48 -15.33
N GLY A 203 -18.41 -2.20 -14.37
CA GLY A 203 -17.18 -2.96 -14.55
C GLY A 203 -15.90 -2.16 -14.33
N TYR A 204 -15.94 -0.85 -14.20
CA TYR A 204 -14.77 -0.02 -13.89
C TYR A 204 -14.52 0.05 -12.39
N LEU A 205 -13.24 0.04 -12.01
CA LEU A 205 -12.82 0.20 -10.63
C LEU A 205 -12.84 1.68 -10.26
N ASN A 206 -13.60 2.01 -9.23
CA ASN A 206 -13.73 3.34 -8.67
C ASN A 206 -13.44 3.30 -7.16
N ALA A 207 -13.25 4.45 -6.56
CA ALA A 207 -13.18 4.59 -5.12
C ALA A 207 -14.14 5.67 -4.62
N LYS A 208 -14.53 5.54 -3.36
CA LYS A 208 -15.36 6.51 -2.65
C LYS A 208 -14.77 6.78 -1.29
N ILE A 209 -14.65 8.05 -0.92
CA ILE A 209 -14.10 8.47 0.36
C ILE A 209 -15.18 9.21 1.14
N GLN A 210 -15.42 8.75 2.37
CA GLN A 210 -16.35 9.40 3.28
C GLN A 210 -15.64 9.75 4.57
N LYS A 211 -15.68 11.03 4.96
CA LYS A 211 -15.15 11.53 6.22
C LYS A 211 -16.07 11.14 7.37
N GLU A 212 -15.50 10.85 8.52
CA GLU A 212 -16.22 10.59 9.75
C GLU A 212 -15.90 11.67 10.79
N SER A 213 -16.92 12.32 11.32
CA SER A 213 -16.78 13.44 12.27
C SER A 213 -17.02 13.04 13.75
N ARG A 214 -17.47 11.81 14.00
CA ARG A 214 -17.77 11.35 15.36
C ARG A 214 -16.52 11.39 16.23
N GLN A 215 -16.67 11.92 17.45
CA GLN A 215 -15.66 11.81 18.48
C GLN A 215 -15.73 10.41 19.11
N GLY A 216 -14.65 9.64 18.98
CA GLY A 216 -14.56 8.32 19.59
C GLY A 216 -14.00 8.36 21.00
N ASP A 217 -14.14 7.24 21.69
CA ASP A 217 -13.69 7.10 23.10
C ASP A 217 -12.36 6.33 23.20
N ILE A 218 -11.87 5.74 22.09
CA ILE A 218 -10.65 4.95 22.09
C ILE A 218 -9.45 5.88 21.90
N GLY A 219 -8.52 5.86 22.87
CA GLY A 219 -7.20 6.45 22.75
C GLY A 219 -6.17 5.41 22.36
N LEU A 220 -5.27 5.80 21.46
CA LEU A 220 -4.09 5.01 21.09
C LEU A 220 -2.86 5.72 21.60
N ASP A 221 -1.96 4.99 22.25
CA ASP A 221 -0.71 5.53 22.80
C ASP A 221 0.47 4.65 22.44
N PHE A 222 1.36 5.18 21.60
CA PHE A 222 2.58 4.52 21.16
C PHE A 222 3.60 5.56 20.69
N SER A 223 4.89 5.24 20.77
CA SER A 223 5.90 6.18 20.28
C SER A 223 5.88 6.28 18.76
N LYS A 224 6.17 7.48 18.25
CA LYS A 224 6.29 7.73 16.81
C LYS A 224 7.40 6.85 16.20
N GLU A 225 8.51 6.69 16.92
CA GLU A 225 9.63 5.84 16.50
C GLU A 225 9.21 4.38 16.39
N ALA A 226 8.41 3.87 17.33
CA ALA A 226 7.87 2.52 17.26
C ALA A 226 6.94 2.35 16.05
N TYR A 227 6.09 3.34 15.77
CA TYR A 227 5.22 3.34 14.60
C TYR A 227 6.01 3.30 13.29
N ILE A 228 7.00 4.16 13.13
CA ILE A 228 7.85 4.23 11.93
C ILE A 228 8.65 2.92 11.77
N ARG A 229 9.21 2.38 12.84
CA ARG A 229 9.91 1.10 12.81
C ARG A 229 8.99 -0.05 12.34
N GLU A 230 7.75 -0.10 12.83
CA GLU A 230 6.78 -1.11 12.42
C GLU A 230 6.36 -0.94 10.95
N TYR A 231 6.26 0.30 10.47
CA TYR A 231 6.00 0.57 9.05
C TYR A 231 7.07 -0.05 8.14
N TYR A 232 8.35 0.13 8.46
CA TYR A 232 9.44 -0.43 7.64
C TYR A 232 9.68 -1.92 7.87
N ARG A 233 9.19 -2.49 8.97
CA ARG A 233 9.50 -3.86 9.35
C ARG A 233 9.24 -4.88 8.23
N SER A 234 8.10 -4.81 7.56
CA SER A 234 7.75 -5.78 6.53
C SER A 234 8.69 -5.74 5.32
N ILE A 235 9.09 -4.53 4.92
CA ILE A 235 9.99 -4.32 3.79
C ILE A 235 11.42 -4.71 4.20
N ARG A 236 11.85 -4.30 5.37
CA ARG A 236 13.15 -4.69 5.94
C ARG A 236 13.30 -6.21 6.03
N GLU A 237 12.28 -6.93 6.53
CA GLU A 237 12.27 -8.39 6.57
C GLU A 237 12.40 -9.00 5.16
N LEU A 238 11.81 -8.39 4.13
CA LEU A 238 11.98 -8.81 2.74
C LEU A 238 13.44 -8.70 2.31
N PHE A 239 14.11 -7.57 2.56
CA PHE A 239 15.54 -7.40 2.25
C PHE A 239 16.42 -8.39 3.03
N LEU A 240 16.11 -8.66 4.29
CA LEU A 240 16.86 -9.62 5.11
C LEU A 240 16.70 -11.06 4.61
N GLU A 241 15.57 -11.44 4.03
CA GLU A 241 15.39 -12.76 3.39
C GLU A 241 16.30 -12.98 2.18
N TYR A 242 16.74 -11.91 1.53
CA TYR A 242 17.63 -11.94 0.37
C TYR A 242 19.07 -11.52 0.71
N TYR A 243 19.39 -11.31 1.98
CA TYR A 243 20.72 -10.86 2.38
C TYR A 243 21.82 -11.81 1.85
N ASN A 244 22.82 -11.24 1.18
CA ASN A 244 23.88 -11.97 0.49
C ASN A 244 23.43 -12.84 -0.72
N CYS A 245 22.25 -12.63 -1.27
CA CYS A 245 21.85 -13.26 -2.52
C CYS A 245 22.28 -12.42 -3.73
N GLU A 246 22.47 -13.08 -4.88
CA GLU A 246 22.79 -12.41 -6.17
C GLU A 246 21.71 -11.42 -6.64
N ASN A 247 20.53 -11.45 -6.03
CA ASN A 247 19.44 -10.56 -6.33
C ASN A 247 19.52 -9.21 -5.60
N MET A 248 20.53 -9.02 -4.73
CA MET A 248 20.76 -7.76 -4.03
C MET A 248 22.02 -7.08 -4.57
N ARG A 249 21.93 -5.78 -4.71
CA ARG A 249 23.07 -4.96 -5.08
C ARG A 249 23.10 -3.66 -4.28
N ASP A 250 24.29 -3.13 -4.11
CA ASP A 250 24.51 -1.81 -3.55
C ASP A 250 24.44 -0.77 -4.66
N LEU A 251 23.81 0.35 -4.34
CA LEU A 251 23.68 1.49 -5.23
C LEU A 251 23.90 2.76 -4.45
N ARG A 252 24.57 3.73 -5.04
CA ARG A 252 24.75 5.05 -4.42
C ARG A 252 24.03 6.09 -5.25
N LEU A 253 23.03 6.75 -4.66
CA LEU A 253 22.20 7.78 -5.29
C LEU A 253 22.35 9.08 -4.47
N CYS A 254 22.69 10.16 -5.12
CA CYS A 254 22.88 11.49 -4.46
C CYS A 254 23.78 11.41 -3.21
N GLY A 255 24.80 10.54 -3.23
CA GLY A 255 25.69 10.33 -2.08
C GLY A 255 25.13 9.44 -0.97
N ILE A 256 23.91 8.94 -1.09
CA ILE A 256 23.23 8.07 -0.14
C ILE A 256 23.41 6.62 -0.57
N ASP A 257 23.76 5.74 0.36
CA ASP A 257 23.89 4.33 0.11
C ASP A 257 22.51 3.64 0.18
N PHE A 258 22.11 3.05 -0.93
CA PHE A 258 20.91 2.23 -1.07
C PHE A 258 21.26 0.75 -1.22
N VAL A 259 20.37 -0.09 -0.81
CA VAL A 259 20.33 -1.50 -1.20
C VAL A 259 19.15 -1.68 -2.15
N GLU A 260 19.40 -2.27 -3.29
CA GLU A 260 18.38 -2.60 -4.27
C GLU A 260 18.17 -4.12 -4.33
N LEU A 261 16.92 -4.53 -4.31
CA LEU A 261 16.50 -5.92 -4.43
C LEU A 261 15.80 -6.13 -5.77
N LEU A 262 16.32 -7.08 -6.54
CA LEU A 262 15.73 -7.54 -7.78
C LEU A 262 14.74 -8.68 -7.48
N LEU A 263 13.45 -8.45 -7.71
CA LEU A 263 12.40 -9.43 -7.50
C LEU A 263 11.83 -9.92 -8.81
N PRO A 264 11.87 -11.24 -9.09
CA PRO A 264 11.12 -11.83 -10.17
C PRO A 264 9.62 -11.75 -9.83
N VAL A 265 8.84 -11.18 -10.73
CA VAL A 265 7.38 -11.13 -10.62
C VAL A 265 6.80 -12.33 -11.37
N PRO A 266 5.96 -13.14 -10.72
CA PRO A 266 5.28 -14.23 -11.41
C PRO A 266 4.45 -13.66 -12.56
N TYR A 267 4.66 -14.17 -13.75
CA TYR A 267 3.96 -13.71 -14.94
C TYR A 267 2.94 -14.75 -15.38
N PHE A 268 1.67 -14.38 -15.37
CA PHE A 268 0.59 -15.24 -15.85
C PHE A 268 0.06 -14.71 -17.20
N LEU A 269 0.87 -14.79 -18.25
CA LEU A 269 0.35 -14.55 -19.59
C LEU A 269 -0.20 -15.83 -20.23
N GLU A 270 -1.39 -15.73 -20.76
CA GLU A 270 -1.94 -16.72 -21.67
C GLU A 270 -1.10 -16.79 -22.95
N GLY A 271 -0.52 -17.95 -23.21
CA GLY A 271 0.00 -18.31 -24.54
C GLY A 271 1.44 -17.96 -24.85
N GLN A 272 2.24 -17.45 -23.93
CA GLN A 272 3.68 -17.28 -24.15
C GLN A 272 4.49 -18.37 -23.46
N SER A 273 5.52 -18.86 -24.16
CA SER A 273 6.42 -19.90 -23.64
C SER A 273 7.16 -19.40 -22.39
N LEU A 274 7.35 -20.29 -21.41
CA LEU A 274 8.06 -20.04 -20.15
C LEU A 274 9.52 -19.52 -20.30
N GLN A 275 10.01 -19.38 -21.51
CA GLN A 275 11.37 -18.91 -21.81
C GLN A 275 11.49 -17.39 -22.02
N GLU A 276 10.38 -16.65 -22.14
CA GLU A 276 10.44 -15.21 -22.30
C GLU A 276 10.30 -14.48 -20.97
N THR A 277 11.47 -14.22 -20.44
CA THR A 277 11.76 -13.15 -19.50
C THR A 277 11.11 -13.25 -18.12
N GLU A 278 11.91 -13.67 -17.18
CA GLU A 278 11.73 -13.28 -15.79
C GLU A 278 11.59 -11.76 -15.75
N ARG A 279 10.36 -11.26 -15.73
CA ARG A 279 10.12 -9.85 -15.52
C ARG A 279 10.44 -9.58 -14.06
N CYS A 280 11.36 -8.68 -13.85
CA CYS A 280 11.79 -8.29 -12.53
C CYS A 280 11.38 -6.84 -12.25
N ILE A 281 11.09 -6.57 -11.01
CA ILE A 281 11.02 -5.22 -10.45
C ILE A 281 12.20 -5.00 -9.54
N CYS A 282 12.72 -3.79 -9.51
CA CYS A 282 13.70 -3.36 -8.54
C CYS A 282 13.00 -2.60 -7.42
N ILE A 283 13.33 -2.96 -6.20
CA ILE A 283 12.88 -2.25 -5.00
C ILE A 283 14.12 -1.73 -4.30
N GLY A 284 14.20 -0.44 -4.04
CA GLY A 284 15.32 0.17 -3.35
C GLY A 284 14.94 0.78 -2.02
N MET A 285 15.84 0.67 -1.07
CA MET A 285 15.68 1.20 0.28
C MET A 285 17.03 1.70 0.80
N PRO A 286 17.12 2.85 1.50
CA PRO A 286 18.35 3.29 2.12
C PRO A 286 18.94 2.21 3.04
N ARG A 287 20.23 1.99 2.94
CA ARG A 287 20.95 0.95 3.72
C ARG A 287 20.75 1.12 5.22
N ASN A 288 20.77 2.35 5.72
CA ASN A 288 20.59 2.64 7.13
C ASN A 288 19.24 2.15 7.69
N PHE A 289 18.19 2.09 6.86
CA PHE A 289 16.87 1.59 7.30
C PHE A 289 16.89 0.07 7.48
N ILE A 290 17.77 -0.63 6.76
CA ILE A 290 17.90 -2.08 6.85
C ILE A 290 18.77 -2.44 8.06
N GLU A 291 19.93 -1.78 8.19
CA GLU A 291 20.98 -2.17 9.14
C GLU A 291 20.80 -1.57 10.54
N ARG A 292 20.32 -0.32 10.65
CA ARG A 292 20.32 0.45 11.90
C ARG A 292 18.97 0.85 12.44
N GLU A 293 17.90 0.56 11.71
CA GLU A 293 16.54 1.01 12.06
C GLU A 293 16.44 2.53 12.32
N GLU A 294 17.25 3.32 11.61
CA GLU A 294 17.23 4.78 11.76
C GLU A 294 15.94 5.37 11.23
N SER A 295 15.54 6.51 11.81
CA SER A 295 14.37 7.25 11.32
C SER A 295 14.66 7.81 9.92
N PRO A 296 13.77 7.59 8.95
CA PRO A 296 13.99 7.97 7.56
C PRO A 296 13.76 9.46 7.27
N PHE A 297 13.49 10.25 8.29
CA PHE A 297 13.02 11.63 8.09
C PHE A 297 13.99 12.54 7.33
N TRP A 298 15.28 12.25 7.37
CA TRP A 298 16.29 12.99 6.63
C TRP A 298 16.20 12.81 5.10
N ILE A 299 15.65 11.69 4.62
CA ILE A 299 15.60 11.40 3.17
C ILE A 299 14.70 12.38 2.41
N GLN A 300 13.73 12.98 3.10
CA GLN A 300 12.80 13.91 2.46
C GLN A 300 13.50 15.19 1.96
N GLU A 301 14.63 15.57 2.54
CA GLU A 301 15.45 16.70 2.09
C GLU A 301 16.11 16.42 0.73
N HIS A 302 16.25 15.15 0.36
CA HIS A 302 16.90 14.69 -0.88
C HIS A 302 15.92 14.15 -1.94
N LEU A 303 14.61 14.15 -1.69
CA LEU A 303 13.64 13.49 -2.57
C LEU A 303 13.69 13.97 -4.02
N GLU A 304 13.80 15.26 -4.26
CA GLU A 304 13.79 15.81 -5.62
C GLU A 304 15.07 15.44 -6.39
N GLU A 305 16.22 15.44 -5.72
CA GLU A 305 17.48 15.00 -6.31
C GLU A 305 17.46 13.51 -6.63
N LEU A 306 16.99 12.69 -5.68
CA LEU A 306 16.84 11.25 -5.83
C LEU A 306 15.89 10.88 -6.96
N LYS A 307 14.73 11.55 -7.08
CA LYS A 307 13.79 11.35 -8.19
C LYS A 307 14.45 11.62 -9.54
N LYS A 308 15.22 12.70 -9.63
CA LYS A 308 15.93 13.08 -10.85
C LYS A 308 16.96 12.03 -11.24
N GLU A 309 17.71 11.49 -10.29
CA GLU A 309 18.73 10.48 -10.53
C GLU A 309 18.13 9.10 -10.88
N LEU A 310 17.01 8.73 -10.24
CA LEU A 310 16.28 7.49 -10.54
C LEU A 310 15.62 7.48 -11.93
N GLY A 311 15.26 8.68 -12.45
CA GLY A 311 14.65 8.84 -13.77
C GLY A 311 13.15 8.53 -13.81
N GLU A 312 12.56 8.73 -14.99
CA GLU A 312 11.10 8.68 -15.20
C GLU A 312 10.51 7.27 -15.03
N SER A 313 11.26 6.21 -15.38
CA SER A 313 10.80 4.82 -15.25
C SER A 313 10.91 4.27 -13.83
N SER A 314 10.63 5.12 -12.86
CA SER A 314 10.68 4.78 -11.42
C SER A 314 9.62 5.55 -10.63
N TYR A 315 9.37 5.09 -9.43
CA TYR A 315 8.62 5.82 -8.43
C TYR A 315 9.39 5.80 -7.10
N LEU A 316 9.64 6.97 -6.53
CA LEU A 316 10.19 7.15 -5.20
C LEU A 316 9.10 7.68 -4.27
N GLY A 317 8.74 6.92 -3.24
CA GLY A 317 7.85 7.35 -2.18
C GLY A 317 8.52 8.39 -1.25
N ARG A 318 7.73 9.22 -0.60
CA ARG A 318 8.23 10.13 0.45
C ARG A 318 8.83 9.39 1.65
N ASP A 319 8.54 8.09 1.76
CA ASP A 319 9.11 7.17 2.72
C ASP A 319 10.53 6.70 2.35
N GLY A 320 11.06 7.14 1.22
CA GLY A 320 12.40 6.78 0.75
C GLY A 320 12.51 5.42 0.11
N ILE A 321 11.41 4.73 -0.10
CA ILE A 321 11.38 3.47 -0.83
C ILE A 321 11.07 3.76 -2.29
N TYR A 322 11.87 3.21 -3.20
CA TYR A 322 11.57 3.31 -4.62
C TYR A 322 11.25 1.96 -5.25
N VAL A 323 10.52 2.04 -6.33
CA VAL A 323 10.21 0.92 -7.22
C VAL A 323 10.53 1.33 -8.65
N ARG A 324 11.22 0.51 -9.39
CA ARG A 324 11.51 0.74 -10.81
C ARG A 324 11.49 -0.55 -11.61
N LYS A 325 11.43 -0.44 -12.92
CA LYS A 325 11.64 -1.57 -13.81
C LYS A 325 13.10 -2.05 -13.69
N ALA A 326 13.29 -3.37 -13.64
CA ALA A 326 14.61 -3.92 -13.82
C ALA A 326 15.04 -3.70 -15.27
N LEU A 327 16.23 -3.15 -15.46
CA LEU A 327 16.85 -3.09 -16.77
C LEU A 327 17.27 -4.52 -17.14
N ASP A 328 17.28 -4.86 -18.44
CA ASP A 328 17.71 -6.19 -18.90
C ASP A 328 19.10 -6.52 -18.33
N LYS A 329 19.26 -7.73 -17.76
CA LYS A 329 20.54 -8.20 -17.19
C LYS A 329 21.75 -7.98 -18.10
N LYS A 330 21.56 -7.87 -19.41
CA LYS A 330 22.64 -7.58 -20.38
C LYS A 330 23.15 -6.14 -20.34
N ASN A 331 22.32 -5.18 -19.91
CA ASN A 331 22.69 -3.77 -19.85
C ASN A 331 23.18 -3.34 -18.46
N GLU A 332 22.91 -4.13 -17.42
CA GLU A 332 23.31 -3.80 -16.04
C GLU A 332 24.71 -4.32 -15.66
N LEU A 333 25.33 -5.19 -16.46
CA LEU A 333 26.69 -5.69 -16.25
C LEU A 333 27.79 -4.73 -16.74
N PHE A 334 27.44 -3.57 -17.30
CA PHE A 334 28.36 -2.61 -17.89
C PHE A 334 28.28 -1.18 -17.31
N LEU A 335 27.61 -0.97 -16.20
CA LEU A 335 27.66 0.25 -15.42
C LEU A 335 28.11 -0.05 -13.98
#